data_bc277f51941c18e558025168f7942b50
#
_entry.id   bc277f51941c18e558025168f7942b50
#
_cell.length_a   1.000
_cell.length_b   1.000
_cell.length_c   1.000
_cell.angle_alpha   90.00
_cell.angle_beta   90.00
_cell.angle_gamma   90.00
#
_symmetry.space_group_name_H-M   'P 1'
#
loop_
_entity.id
_entity.type
_entity.pdbx_description
1 polymer ?
#
loop_
_entity_poly.entity_id
_entity_poly.type
_entity_poly.pdbx_seq_one_letter_code
_entity_poly.pdbx_strand_id
1 'polypeptide(L)'
;MAPAPKLAPWRVGLPAMAGLPGTTYGYGGVMLKRFVPSRIDTDPGHHIRMGVVAAVIIMIASWGVGWLPQAQNSWFAGTTILNPLRVWTPGVTVCAVFLVVGGLLLVRSWIRLGQALQLPFTTGSGGPSVSSVKESARKHRINDSKLSVINRAIWWWAAPLTLAFPIMSRDVFSYLAQGRVLHAGLDPYGEGVSSLPGWFMIGADSLWAQSPSPYGPAFLLVSQFVWFITDGGPEWSILLFRLMFLGGMAMCMWAIPRLARRFGARGDWAQWIVIANPLFCLYMIAGAHNDTLMLGLLLTGLYFINPSWPQHARRRRILLGFVLLAGSIAIKPLTVLVLPFAGLLLLWKPGVRMSYRVRIKVWTKSVVVVGGVLLVFGAITGLWFGWIEAMTTSGSAAFPYAPFGLLGLGIGWLVDVLFSTGIDPVAQTVYALGTVAIAVVTAWLALKPRPMRPVLSAALALATAVLVAQVFQPWYILWVLPLFAIVGVWRGWASTLLYLLVTVLVVVGVVDQLAVSQWIPILPLRLLTAGIGLIGLIVLMFFDPLTRRAFPQTKKTVDA
;
A
#
# COMPACT_ATOMS: atom_id res chain seq x y z
N MET A 1 -69.78 -18.12 -3.85
CA MET A 1 -69.13 -17.46 -2.75
C MET A 1 -68.46 -16.21 -3.31
N ALA A 2 -68.88 -15.03 -2.82
CA ALA A 2 -68.58 -13.73 -3.38
C ALA A 2 -67.18 -13.23 -2.98
N PRO A 3 -66.53 -12.38 -3.80
CA PRO A 3 -65.22 -11.78 -3.46
C PRO A 3 -65.39 -10.49 -2.63
N ALA A 4 -64.45 -10.25 -1.72
CA ALA A 4 -64.40 -9.13 -0.82
C ALA A 4 -63.87 -7.83 -1.49
N PRO A 5 -64.25 -6.62 -1.00
CA PRO A 5 -64.05 -5.37 -1.70
C PRO A 5 -62.67 -4.75 -1.49
N LYS A 6 -62.20 -4.04 -2.53
CA LYS A 6 -61.01 -3.19 -2.55
C LYS A 6 -61.26 -1.90 -1.77
N LEU A 7 -60.39 -1.57 -0.81
CA LEU A 7 -60.35 -0.26 -0.15
C LEU A 7 -59.33 0.65 -0.87
N ALA A 8 -59.78 1.84 -1.24
CA ALA A 8 -58.99 2.91 -1.87
C ALA A 8 -58.20 3.71 -0.84
N PRO A 9 -57.08 4.32 -1.22
CA PRO A 9 -56.28 5.13 -0.30
C PRO A 9 -56.79 6.58 -0.19
N TRP A 10 -56.97 7.04 1.03
CA TRP A 10 -57.33 8.40 1.37
C TRP A 10 -56.18 9.37 1.11
N ARG A 11 -56.40 10.34 0.23
CA ARG A 11 -55.59 11.57 0.14
C ARG A 11 -56.16 12.59 1.12
N VAL A 12 -55.36 13.06 2.10
CA VAL A 12 -55.64 14.23 2.90
C VAL A 12 -54.73 15.33 2.39
N GLY A 13 -55.31 16.34 1.74
CA GLY A 13 -54.69 17.59 1.40
C GLY A 13 -54.71 18.51 2.63
N LEU A 14 -53.60 19.14 2.95
CA LEU A 14 -53.53 20.26 3.90
C LEU A 14 -53.22 21.54 3.14
N PRO A 15 -53.85 22.65 3.48
CA PRO A 15 -53.74 23.93 2.78
C PRO A 15 -52.48 24.69 3.22
N ALA A 16 -51.97 25.50 2.29
CA ALA A 16 -50.92 26.48 2.54
C ALA A 16 -51.42 27.58 3.46
N MET A 17 -50.72 27.84 4.55
CA MET A 17 -50.88 29.08 5.32
C MET A 17 -49.63 29.95 5.14
N ALA A 18 -49.95 31.15 4.67
CA ALA A 18 -49.02 32.27 4.56
C ALA A 18 -48.81 32.95 5.92
N GLY A 19 -47.60 33.36 6.17
CA GLY A 19 -47.08 34.49 6.87
C GLY A 19 -47.67 34.96 8.20
N LEU A 20 -46.81 35.04 9.22
CA LEU A 20 -46.79 36.13 10.22
C LEU A 20 -45.36 36.25 10.80
N PRO A 21 -44.92 37.50 11.15
CA PRO A 21 -43.55 37.79 11.52
C PRO A 21 -43.32 37.83 13.04
N GLY A 22 -42.12 37.52 13.43
CA GLY A 22 -41.45 38.10 14.58
C GLY A 22 -41.79 37.56 15.95
N THR A 23 -40.84 36.94 16.59
CA THR A 23 -40.32 37.37 17.90
C THR A 23 -39.00 36.64 18.19
N THR A 24 -37.95 37.43 18.35
CA THR A 24 -36.64 37.03 18.86
C THR A 24 -36.72 36.79 20.35
N TYR A 25 -36.28 35.59 20.79
CA TYR A 25 -35.70 35.43 22.11
C TYR A 25 -34.29 34.86 21.96
N GLY A 26 -33.31 35.70 22.33
CA GLY A 26 -31.90 35.33 22.34
C GLY A 26 -31.58 34.44 23.55
N TYR A 27 -30.92 33.34 23.29
CA TYR A 27 -29.97 32.72 24.20
C TYR A 27 -28.67 32.52 23.44
N GLY A 28 -27.57 33.01 24.03
CA GLY A 28 -26.24 33.00 23.43
C GLY A 28 -25.69 31.62 23.19
N GLY A 29 -26.07 31.03 22.06
CA GLY A 29 -25.43 29.88 21.45
C GLY A 29 -24.60 30.37 20.29
N VAL A 30 -23.29 30.17 20.33
CA VAL A 30 -22.40 30.39 19.19
C VAL A 30 -22.98 29.61 18.01
N MET A 31 -23.65 30.32 17.09
CA MET A 31 -24.08 29.77 15.81
C MET A 31 -22.83 29.34 15.03
N LEU A 32 -22.45 28.08 15.14
CA LEU A 32 -21.58 27.45 14.13
C LEU A 32 -22.32 27.58 12.80
N LYS A 33 -21.99 28.62 12.02
CA LYS A 33 -22.47 28.79 10.65
C LYS A 33 -22.33 27.45 9.95
N ARG A 34 -23.44 26.90 9.46
CA ARG A 34 -23.39 25.72 8.58
C ARG A 34 -22.43 26.05 7.44
N PHE A 35 -21.24 25.46 7.48
CA PHE A 35 -20.24 25.67 6.46
C PHE A 35 -20.79 25.10 5.15
N VAL A 36 -21.16 25.98 4.23
CA VAL A 36 -21.51 25.61 2.86
C VAL A 36 -20.18 25.51 2.10
N PRO A 37 -19.81 24.35 1.55
CA PRO A 37 -18.59 24.21 0.79
C PRO A 37 -18.54 25.24 -0.35
N SER A 38 -17.45 25.98 -0.47
CA SER A 38 -17.23 26.88 -1.59
C SER A 38 -17.11 26.09 -2.91
N ARG A 39 -17.24 26.75 -4.07
CA ARG A 39 -16.99 26.10 -5.38
C ARG A 39 -15.59 25.50 -5.45
N ILE A 40 -14.59 26.12 -4.82
CA ILE A 40 -13.21 25.66 -4.73
C ILE A 40 -13.14 24.32 -3.97
N ASP A 41 -13.92 24.16 -2.91
CA ASP A 41 -13.94 22.93 -2.10
C ASP A 41 -14.54 21.73 -2.83
N THR A 42 -15.35 21.97 -3.86
CA THR A 42 -15.98 20.91 -4.67
C THR A 42 -15.26 20.65 -5.99
N ASP A 43 -14.24 21.48 -6.34
CA ASP A 43 -13.45 21.30 -7.56
C ASP A 43 -12.35 20.23 -7.38
N PRO A 44 -12.45 19.07 -8.06
CA PRO A 44 -11.39 18.08 -8.02
C PRO A 44 -10.04 18.61 -8.53
N GLY A 45 -10.04 19.56 -9.49
CA GLY A 45 -8.85 20.18 -10.04
C GLY A 45 -8.06 20.96 -8.98
N HIS A 46 -8.75 21.65 -8.06
CA HIS A 46 -8.09 22.31 -6.93
C HIS A 46 -7.32 21.31 -6.06
N HIS A 47 -7.93 20.18 -5.71
CA HIS A 47 -7.31 19.18 -4.85
C HIS A 47 -6.15 18.44 -5.56
N ILE A 48 -6.21 18.28 -6.87
CA ILE A 48 -5.07 17.80 -7.66
C ILE A 48 -3.91 18.80 -7.55
N ARG A 49 -4.14 20.11 -7.78
CA ARG A 49 -3.09 21.13 -7.66
C ARG A 49 -2.48 21.18 -6.27
N MET A 50 -3.30 21.11 -5.21
CA MET A 50 -2.80 21.08 -3.83
C MET A 50 -1.93 19.83 -3.56
N GLY A 51 -2.30 18.67 -4.11
CA GLY A 51 -1.47 17.48 -4.02
C GLY A 51 -0.17 17.58 -4.81
N VAL A 52 -0.15 18.32 -5.94
CA VAL A 52 1.10 18.64 -6.66
C VAL A 52 1.99 19.53 -5.80
N VAL A 53 1.42 20.58 -5.19
CA VAL A 53 2.17 21.45 -4.25
C VAL A 53 2.77 20.62 -3.11
N ALA A 54 1.99 19.71 -2.52
CA ALA A 54 2.47 18.79 -1.49
C ALA A 54 3.64 17.92 -2.00
N ALA A 55 3.51 17.33 -3.19
CA ALA A 55 4.55 16.49 -3.79
C ALA A 55 5.84 17.29 -4.10
N VAL A 56 5.71 18.54 -4.55
CA VAL A 56 6.86 19.43 -4.77
C VAL A 56 7.54 19.81 -3.44
N ILE A 57 6.76 20.13 -2.41
CA ILE A 57 7.30 20.38 -1.06
C ILE A 57 8.08 19.17 -0.56
N ILE A 58 7.53 17.96 -0.70
CA ILE A 58 8.18 16.71 -0.32
C ILE A 58 9.48 16.50 -1.11
N MET A 59 9.43 16.72 -2.44
CA MET A 59 10.60 16.60 -3.31
C MET A 59 11.72 17.53 -2.84
N ILE A 60 11.43 18.82 -2.64
CA ILE A 60 12.44 19.81 -2.20
C ILE A 60 12.95 19.46 -0.79
N ALA A 61 12.05 19.11 0.14
CA ALA A 61 12.43 18.70 1.49
C ALA A 61 13.34 17.46 1.49
N SER A 62 13.12 16.53 0.56
CA SER A 62 13.94 15.33 0.42
C SER A 62 15.41 15.65 0.08
N TRP A 63 15.68 16.78 -0.54
CA TRP A 63 17.05 17.20 -0.83
C TRP A 63 17.86 17.52 0.45
N GLY A 64 17.17 17.88 1.53
CA GLY A 64 17.81 18.11 2.84
C GLY A 64 17.87 16.87 3.73
N VAL A 65 16.79 16.06 3.76
CA VAL A 65 16.65 14.95 4.72
C VAL A 65 16.40 13.58 4.07
N GLY A 66 16.45 13.47 2.74
CA GLY A 66 16.42 12.21 2.01
C GLY A 66 17.80 11.54 1.98
N TRP A 67 17.82 10.26 1.67
CA TRP A 67 19.05 9.48 1.59
C TRP A 67 19.86 9.84 0.35
N LEU A 68 21.12 10.19 0.56
CA LEU A 68 22.11 10.47 -0.48
C LEU A 68 23.37 9.66 -0.16
N PRO A 69 23.76 8.71 -1.03
CA PRO A 69 24.95 7.92 -0.82
C PRO A 69 26.23 8.76 -0.99
N GLN A 70 27.29 8.32 -0.35
CA GLN A 70 28.61 8.95 -0.44
C GLN A 70 29.53 8.22 -1.44
N ALA A 71 28.93 7.59 -2.46
CA ALA A 71 29.68 6.90 -3.50
C ALA A 71 30.49 7.90 -4.33
N GLN A 72 31.72 7.52 -4.73
CA GLN A 72 32.61 8.39 -5.50
C GLN A 72 32.04 8.81 -6.85
N ASN A 73 31.20 7.96 -7.46
CA ASN A 73 30.50 8.21 -8.72
C ASN A 73 29.13 8.87 -8.56
N SER A 74 28.79 9.38 -7.36
CA SER A 74 27.61 10.21 -7.16
C SER A 74 27.81 11.60 -7.78
N TRP A 75 26.78 12.15 -8.42
CA TRP A 75 26.78 13.53 -8.94
C TRP A 75 27.01 14.57 -7.86
N PHE A 76 26.70 14.25 -6.64
CA PHE A 76 26.83 15.13 -5.49
C PHE A 76 28.12 14.87 -4.69
N ALA A 77 28.97 13.93 -5.14
CA ALA A 77 30.25 13.67 -4.48
C ALA A 77 31.13 14.95 -4.49
N GLY A 78 31.54 15.37 -3.31
CA GLY A 78 32.38 16.55 -3.15
C GLY A 78 31.73 17.91 -3.41
N THR A 79 30.40 17.97 -3.72
CA THR A 79 29.70 19.24 -3.93
C THR A 79 29.20 19.83 -2.61
N THR A 80 29.21 21.17 -2.51
CA THR A 80 28.71 21.92 -1.34
C THR A 80 27.33 22.52 -1.56
N ILE A 81 26.75 22.34 -2.75
CA ILE A 81 25.49 22.98 -3.15
C ILE A 81 24.31 22.63 -2.23
N LEU A 82 24.30 21.43 -1.67
CA LEU A 82 23.27 20.98 -0.76
C LEU A 82 23.59 21.24 0.72
N ASN A 83 24.77 21.76 1.06
CA ASN A 83 25.18 21.99 2.44
C ASN A 83 24.20 22.87 3.24
N PRO A 84 23.61 23.95 2.67
CA PRO A 84 22.63 24.74 3.40
C PRO A 84 21.41 23.95 3.88
N LEU A 85 21.04 22.90 3.15
CA LEU A 85 19.88 22.05 3.46
C LEU A 85 20.25 20.79 4.26
N ARG A 86 21.50 20.29 4.17
CA ARG A 86 21.92 18.98 4.70
C ARG A 86 22.89 19.06 5.86
N VAL A 87 23.66 20.14 5.95
CA VAL A 87 24.76 20.30 6.92
C VAL A 87 24.36 21.28 8.02
N TRP A 88 23.66 22.35 7.70
CA TRP A 88 23.22 23.34 8.66
C TRP A 88 21.95 22.91 9.38
N THR A 89 21.98 22.91 10.70
CA THR A 89 20.84 22.55 11.53
C THR A 89 19.54 23.27 11.15
N PRO A 90 19.52 24.59 10.89
CA PRO A 90 18.29 25.27 10.45
C PRO A 90 17.75 24.72 9.12
N GLY A 91 18.61 24.49 8.13
CA GLY A 91 18.20 23.97 6.84
C GLY A 91 17.60 22.56 6.93
N VAL A 92 18.28 21.67 7.67
CA VAL A 92 17.79 20.31 7.95
C VAL A 92 16.45 20.35 8.69
N THR A 93 16.31 21.23 9.69
CA THR A 93 15.07 21.39 10.45
C THR A 93 13.91 21.85 9.56
N VAL A 94 14.15 22.86 8.71
CA VAL A 94 13.15 23.33 7.74
C VAL A 94 12.74 22.22 6.78
N CYS A 95 13.70 21.45 6.25
CA CYS A 95 13.41 20.33 5.37
C CYS A 95 12.61 19.24 6.08
N ALA A 96 12.95 18.87 7.31
CA ALA A 96 12.21 17.88 8.09
C ALA A 96 10.76 18.32 8.37
N VAL A 97 10.57 19.59 8.76
CA VAL A 97 9.23 20.18 8.96
C VAL A 97 8.43 20.18 7.65
N PHE A 98 9.04 20.60 6.55
CA PHE A 98 8.37 20.62 5.25
C PHE A 98 8.03 19.22 4.76
N LEU A 99 8.84 18.21 5.07
CA LEU A 99 8.53 16.82 4.73
C LEU A 99 7.25 16.34 5.45
N VAL A 100 7.10 16.64 6.74
CA VAL A 100 5.87 16.32 7.51
C VAL A 100 4.68 17.11 6.99
N VAL A 101 4.82 18.42 6.81
CA VAL A 101 3.74 19.29 6.32
C VAL A 101 3.30 18.87 4.91
N GLY A 102 4.27 18.56 4.03
CA GLY A 102 3.99 18.04 2.70
C GLY A 102 3.23 16.72 2.75
N GLY A 103 3.64 15.79 3.62
CA GLY A 103 2.95 14.51 3.83
C GLY A 103 1.50 14.70 4.29
N LEU A 104 1.26 15.55 5.29
CA LEU A 104 -0.07 15.89 5.79
C LEU A 104 -0.93 16.60 4.73
N LEU A 105 -0.34 17.50 3.95
CA LEU A 105 -1.03 18.17 2.85
C LEU A 105 -1.41 17.19 1.73
N LEU A 106 -0.57 16.20 1.45
CA LEU A 106 -0.87 15.13 0.51
C LEU A 106 -2.03 14.26 1.01
N VAL A 107 -2.04 13.89 2.30
CA VAL A 107 -3.16 13.19 2.94
C VAL A 107 -4.44 13.99 2.82
N ARG A 108 -4.39 15.28 3.15
CA ARG A 108 -5.53 16.19 3.01
C ARG A 108 -6.05 16.22 1.58
N SER A 109 -5.16 16.38 0.61
CA SER A 109 -5.49 16.43 -0.82
C SER A 109 -6.15 15.14 -1.29
N TRP A 110 -5.66 13.98 -0.85
CA TRP A 110 -6.23 12.67 -1.14
C TRP A 110 -7.65 12.52 -0.59
N ILE A 111 -7.89 12.83 0.69
CA ILE A 111 -9.22 12.77 1.30
C ILE A 111 -10.18 13.72 0.57
N ARG A 112 -9.75 14.94 0.30
CA ARG A 112 -10.56 15.97 -0.35
C ARG A 112 -10.90 15.63 -1.80
N LEU A 113 -9.95 15.05 -2.54
CA LEU A 113 -10.19 14.54 -3.89
C LEU A 113 -11.29 13.48 -3.88
N GLY A 114 -11.23 12.53 -2.96
CA GLY A 114 -12.28 11.51 -2.80
C GLY A 114 -13.65 12.10 -2.51
N GLN A 115 -13.72 13.12 -1.65
CA GLN A 115 -14.97 13.83 -1.31
C GLN A 115 -15.51 14.63 -2.50
N ALA A 116 -14.65 15.39 -3.21
CA ALA A 116 -15.05 16.17 -4.39
C ALA A 116 -15.58 15.27 -5.52
N LEU A 117 -15.02 14.07 -5.66
CA LEU A 117 -15.51 13.05 -6.59
C LEU A 117 -16.70 12.26 -6.06
N GLN A 118 -17.19 12.57 -4.87
CA GLN A 118 -18.31 11.84 -4.24
C GLN A 118 -18.07 10.32 -4.22
N LEU A 119 -16.85 9.93 -3.88
CA LEU A 119 -16.54 8.51 -3.67
C LEU A 119 -17.16 8.06 -2.34
N PRO A 120 -17.56 6.78 -2.20
CA PRO A 120 -18.16 6.29 -0.97
C PRO A 120 -17.12 6.25 0.16
N PHE A 121 -17.26 7.12 1.13
CA PHE A 121 -16.51 7.07 2.40
C PHE A 121 -17.15 6.07 3.37
N THR A 122 -18.47 5.96 3.30
CA THR A 122 -19.25 4.93 4.00
C THR A 122 -20.18 4.29 2.99
N THR A 123 -20.03 3.01 2.72
CA THR A 123 -20.96 2.32 1.82
C THR A 123 -22.26 2.08 2.57
N GLY A 124 -23.25 2.92 2.33
CA GLY A 124 -24.63 2.59 2.62
C GLY A 124 -25.01 1.31 1.85
N SER A 125 -25.81 0.48 2.46
CA SER A 125 -26.33 -0.78 1.96
C SER A 125 -27.22 -0.58 0.72
N GLY A 126 -26.62 -0.26 -0.41
CA GLY A 126 -27.25 -0.37 -1.72
C GLY A 126 -26.93 -1.76 -2.28
N GLY A 127 -27.77 -2.75 -1.99
CA GLY A 127 -27.80 -3.99 -2.77
C GLY A 127 -27.97 -3.67 -4.26
N PRO A 128 -27.70 -4.59 -5.20
CA PRO A 128 -27.92 -4.37 -6.61
C PRO A 128 -29.43 -4.13 -6.85
N SER A 129 -29.82 -2.86 -6.93
CA SER A 129 -31.13 -2.52 -7.48
C SER A 129 -31.09 -2.93 -8.95
N VAL A 130 -32.13 -3.61 -9.40
CA VAL A 130 -32.37 -3.90 -10.83
C VAL A 130 -32.51 -2.55 -11.55
N SER A 131 -31.39 -1.96 -11.91
CA SER A 131 -31.37 -0.72 -12.67
C SER A 131 -31.55 -1.04 -14.15
N SER A 132 -32.33 -0.22 -14.86
CA SER A 132 -32.51 -0.34 -16.30
C SER A 132 -31.15 -0.31 -17.02
N VAL A 133 -31.03 -0.95 -18.20
CA VAL A 133 -29.80 -0.96 -19.01
C VAL A 133 -29.26 0.45 -19.26
N LYS A 134 -30.14 1.46 -19.44
CA LYS A 134 -29.78 2.87 -19.61
C LYS A 134 -29.14 3.47 -18.34
N GLU A 135 -29.66 3.12 -17.16
CA GLU A 135 -29.11 3.60 -15.87
C GLU A 135 -27.75 2.94 -15.57
N SER A 136 -27.60 1.66 -15.91
CA SER A 136 -26.33 0.94 -15.82
C SER A 136 -25.25 1.58 -16.72
N ALA A 137 -25.58 1.87 -17.99
CA ALA A 137 -24.67 2.55 -18.91
C ALA A 137 -24.31 3.97 -18.45
N ARG A 138 -25.25 4.73 -17.88
CA ARG A 138 -25.01 6.06 -17.30
C ARG A 138 -24.08 5.97 -16.09
N LYS A 139 -24.29 5.01 -15.18
CA LYS A 139 -23.40 4.76 -14.01
C LYS A 139 -21.99 4.41 -14.47
N HIS A 140 -21.83 3.59 -15.50
CA HIS A 140 -20.50 3.27 -16.05
C HIS A 140 -19.78 4.49 -16.59
N ARG A 141 -20.41 5.36 -17.38
CA ARG A 141 -19.80 6.59 -17.92
C ARG A 141 -19.37 7.56 -16.81
N ILE A 142 -20.18 7.72 -15.76
CA ILE A 142 -19.85 8.58 -14.62
C ILE A 142 -18.62 8.02 -13.88
N ASN A 143 -18.55 6.72 -13.65
CA ASN A 143 -17.41 6.09 -12.98
C ASN A 143 -16.12 6.19 -13.82
N ASP A 144 -16.20 6.08 -15.15
CA ASP A 144 -15.05 6.22 -16.03
C ASP A 144 -14.53 7.67 -16.07
N SER A 145 -15.40 8.68 -16.01
CA SER A 145 -14.98 10.08 -15.90
C SER A 145 -14.24 10.38 -14.58
N LYS A 146 -14.73 9.85 -13.46
CA LYS A 146 -14.06 9.96 -12.16
C LYS A 146 -12.72 9.25 -12.14
N LEU A 147 -12.65 8.06 -12.74
CA LEU A 147 -11.40 7.30 -12.89
C LEU A 147 -10.35 8.08 -13.66
N SER A 148 -10.72 8.78 -14.73
CA SER A 148 -9.81 9.65 -15.49
C SER A 148 -9.22 10.78 -14.63
N VAL A 149 -10.05 11.43 -13.79
CA VAL A 149 -9.59 12.46 -12.86
C VAL A 149 -8.63 11.90 -11.82
N ILE A 150 -8.92 10.71 -11.26
CA ILE A 150 -8.05 10.03 -10.30
C ILE A 150 -6.71 9.68 -10.94
N ASN A 151 -6.73 9.11 -12.14
CA ASN A 151 -5.50 8.75 -12.87
C ASN A 151 -4.64 9.98 -13.15
N ARG A 152 -5.27 11.12 -13.49
CA ARG A 152 -4.55 12.40 -13.64
C ARG A 152 -3.90 12.82 -12.34
N ALA A 153 -4.60 12.75 -11.21
CA ALA A 153 -4.05 13.07 -9.89
C ALA A 153 -2.82 12.20 -9.58
N ILE A 154 -2.91 10.90 -9.78
CA ILE A 154 -1.83 9.94 -9.53
C ILE A 154 -0.56 10.34 -10.31
N TRP A 155 -0.67 10.57 -11.62
CA TRP A 155 0.49 10.94 -12.44
C TRP A 155 1.08 12.31 -12.04
N TRP A 156 0.23 13.30 -11.76
CA TRP A 156 0.69 14.61 -11.35
C TRP A 156 1.36 14.61 -9.98
N TRP A 157 0.91 13.76 -9.04
CA TRP A 157 1.55 13.62 -7.74
C TRP A 157 2.83 12.78 -7.81
N ALA A 158 2.85 11.75 -8.64
CA ALA A 158 4.03 10.90 -8.83
C ALA A 158 5.20 11.64 -9.52
N ALA A 159 4.92 12.56 -10.44
CA ALA A 159 5.94 13.22 -11.24
C ALA A 159 7.01 13.96 -10.39
N PRO A 160 6.68 14.88 -9.45
CA PRO A 160 7.70 15.48 -8.59
C PRO A 160 8.38 14.45 -7.70
N LEU A 161 7.65 13.46 -7.17
CA LEU A 161 8.19 12.44 -6.27
C LEU A 161 9.21 11.52 -6.97
N THR A 162 9.14 11.41 -8.29
CA THR A 162 10.15 10.68 -9.08
C THR A 162 11.53 11.37 -9.04
N LEU A 163 11.57 12.67 -8.77
CA LEU A 163 12.80 13.47 -8.65
C LEU A 163 13.25 13.69 -7.19
N ALA A 164 12.48 13.18 -6.22
CA ALA A 164 12.86 13.25 -4.80
C ALA A 164 14.10 12.39 -4.53
N PHE A 165 14.95 12.76 -3.58
CA PHE A 165 15.87 11.78 -3.03
C PHE A 165 15.08 10.69 -2.30
N PRO A 166 15.57 9.44 -2.23
CA PRO A 166 14.86 8.38 -1.53
C PRO A 166 14.55 8.78 -0.08
N ILE A 167 13.27 8.70 0.26
CA ILE A 167 12.73 8.98 1.60
C ILE A 167 11.95 7.77 2.08
N MET A 168 11.69 7.70 3.36
CA MET A 168 10.89 6.66 4.01
C MET A 168 11.53 5.26 4.00
N SER A 169 12.62 5.01 3.27
CA SER A 169 13.35 3.74 3.24
C SER A 169 14.70 3.88 2.51
N ARG A 170 15.63 3.00 2.84
CA ARG A 170 16.92 2.82 2.15
C ARG A 170 16.94 1.62 1.21
N ASP A 171 15.82 0.94 1.02
CA ASP A 171 15.76 -0.32 0.29
C ASP A 171 16.32 -0.23 -1.12
N VAL A 172 16.11 0.90 -1.83
CA VAL A 172 16.63 1.10 -3.19
C VAL A 172 18.15 0.95 -3.29
N PHE A 173 18.88 1.34 -2.25
CA PHE A 173 20.33 1.16 -2.19
C PHE A 173 20.71 -0.29 -1.86
N SER A 174 19.91 -0.97 -1.05
CA SER A 174 20.06 -2.41 -0.84
C SER A 174 19.82 -3.19 -2.12
N TYR A 175 18.85 -2.79 -2.96
CA TYR A 175 18.65 -3.39 -4.29
C TYR A 175 19.90 -3.25 -5.15
N LEU A 176 20.45 -2.04 -5.22
CA LEU A 176 21.65 -1.77 -6.00
C LEU A 176 22.85 -2.60 -5.50
N ALA A 177 23.04 -2.66 -4.17
CA ALA A 177 24.11 -3.42 -3.56
C ALA A 177 23.97 -4.94 -3.78
N GLN A 178 22.77 -5.48 -3.71
CA GLN A 178 22.50 -6.90 -4.04
C GLN A 178 22.71 -7.21 -5.52
N GLY A 179 22.37 -6.29 -6.41
CA GLY A 179 22.70 -6.37 -7.83
C GLY A 179 24.21 -6.42 -8.07
N ARG A 180 24.99 -5.65 -7.29
CA ARG A 180 26.46 -5.68 -7.30
C ARG A 180 27.00 -7.03 -6.84
N VAL A 181 26.44 -7.62 -5.77
CA VAL A 181 26.85 -8.95 -5.27
C VAL A 181 26.69 -9.99 -6.36
N LEU A 182 25.50 -10.05 -7.00
CA LEU A 182 25.25 -10.97 -8.11
C LEU A 182 26.14 -10.68 -9.33
N HIS A 183 26.41 -9.39 -9.64
CA HIS A 183 27.30 -9.00 -10.73
C HIS A 183 28.76 -9.42 -10.51
N ALA A 184 29.20 -9.45 -9.25
CA ALA A 184 30.51 -9.94 -8.85
C ALA A 184 30.62 -11.49 -8.86
N GLY A 185 29.55 -12.21 -9.23
CA GLY A 185 29.52 -13.68 -9.27
C GLY A 185 29.33 -14.33 -7.89
N LEU A 186 28.92 -13.56 -6.86
CA LEU A 186 28.64 -14.06 -5.52
C LEU A 186 27.15 -14.43 -5.40
N ASP A 187 26.82 -15.26 -4.41
CA ASP A 187 25.43 -15.67 -4.14
C ASP A 187 24.74 -14.72 -3.15
N PRO A 188 23.81 -13.84 -3.57
CA PRO A 188 23.09 -12.95 -2.67
C PRO A 188 22.19 -13.66 -1.66
N TYR A 189 21.94 -14.96 -1.79
CA TYR A 189 21.19 -15.76 -0.81
C TYR A 189 22.07 -16.37 0.28
N GLY A 190 23.37 -16.53 0.01
CA GLY A 190 24.34 -16.97 1.00
C GLY A 190 25.09 -15.81 1.64
N GLU A 191 25.30 -14.74 0.87
CA GLU A 191 26.15 -13.63 1.27
C GLU A 191 25.38 -12.31 1.32
N GLY A 192 25.56 -11.56 2.41
CA GLY A 192 25.05 -10.20 2.55
C GLY A 192 25.79 -9.20 1.68
N VAL A 193 25.23 -8.00 1.54
CA VAL A 193 25.86 -6.92 0.77
C VAL A 193 27.21 -6.47 1.35
N SER A 194 27.49 -6.77 2.63
CA SER A 194 28.76 -6.49 3.31
C SER A 194 29.93 -7.35 2.84
N SER A 195 29.69 -8.42 2.07
CA SER A 195 30.74 -9.24 1.48
C SER A 195 31.63 -8.48 0.48
N LEU A 196 31.12 -7.35 -0.06
CA LEU A 196 31.88 -6.51 -0.99
C LEU A 196 32.27 -5.17 -0.32
N PRO A 197 33.54 -4.70 -0.49
CA PRO A 197 34.00 -3.46 0.11
C PRO A 197 33.20 -2.26 -0.39
N GLY A 198 33.06 -1.22 0.44
CA GLY A 198 32.37 0.03 0.08
C GLY A 198 30.84 -0.08 0.03
N TRP A 199 30.24 -1.14 0.50
CA TRP A 199 28.77 -1.35 0.53
C TRP A 199 28.02 -0.21 1.25
N PHE A 200 28.60 0.33 2.33
CA PHE A 200 28.00 1.43 3.08
C PHE A 200 27.98 2.73 2.28
N MET A 201 29.03 2.97 1.48
CA MET A 201 29.15 4.16 0.63
C MET A 201 28.12 4.19 -0.50
N ILE A 202 27.64 3.02 -0.93
CA ILE A 202 26.55 2.89 -1.90
C ILE A 202 25.19 3.29 -1.27
N GLY A 203 25.11 3.34 0.07
CA GLY A 203 23.92 3.73 0.81
C GLY A 203 23.11 2.57 1.41
N ALA A 204 23.58 1.33 1.27
CA ALA A 204 22.91 0.17 1.86
C ALA A 204 22.80 0.29 3.39
N ASP A 205 21.70 -0.25 3.94
CA ASP A 205 21.45 -0.18 5.37
C ASP A 205 22.30 -1.20 6.14
N SER A 206 22.98 -0.72 7.19
CA SER A 206 23.80 -1.55 8.07
C SER A 206 23.00 -2.65 8.77
N LEU A 207 21.71 -2.40 9.04
CA LEU A 207 20.81 -3.39 9.67
C LEU A 207 20.69 -4.68 8.84
N TRP A 208 20.74 -4.56 7.51
CA TRP A 208 20.57 -5.67 6.57
C TRP A 208 21.86 -6.08 5.86
N ALA A 209 22.99 -5.45 6.20
CA ALA A 209 24.23 -5.60 5.45
C ALA A 209 24.77 -7.04 5.42
N GLN A 210 24.56 -7.80 6.49
CA GLN A 210 24.98 -9.19 6.63
C GLN A 210 23.87 -10.20 6.28
N SER A 211 22.62 -9.70 6.07
CA SER A 211 21.49 -10.58 5.82
C SER A 211 21.45 -11.03 4.37
N PRO A 212 21.08 -12.31 4.12
CA PRO A 212 20.74 -12.78 2.78
C PRO A 212 19.62 -11.96 2.16
N SER A 213 19.58 -11.95 0.82
CA SER A 213 18.55 -11.21 0.09
C SER A 213 17.16 -11.82 0.27
N PRO A 214 16.13 -11.04 0.69
CA PRO A 214 14.77 -11.53 0.80
C PRO A 214 14.00 -11.50 -0.54
N TYR A 215 14.67 -11.13 -1.64
CA TYR A 215 14.03 -10.92 -2.94
C TYR A 215 14.16 -12.15 -3.83
N GLY A 216 13.21 -12.31 -4.74
CA GLY A 216 13.23 -13.41 -5.69
C GLY A 216 14.23 -13.21 -6.84
N PRO A 217 14.54 -14.28 -7.59
CA PRO A 217 15.63 -14.28 -8.57
C PRO A 217 15.40 -13.31 -9.73
N ALA A 218 14.16 -13.05 -10.16
CA ALA A 218 13.91 -12.05 -11.20
C ALA A 218 14.24 -10.64 -10.74
N PHE A 219 14.05 -10.33 -9.45
CA PHE A 219 14.41 -9.00 -8.94
C PHE A 219 15.92 -8.84 -8.81
N LEU A 220 16.65 -9.89 -8.45
CA LEU A 220 18.10 -9.86 -8.44
C LEU A 220 18.68 -9.64 -9.86
N LEU A 221 18.06 -10.23 -10.90
CA LEU A 221 18.41 -9.91 -12.29
C LEU A 221 18.13 -8.46 -12.66
N VAL A 222 17.00 -7.91 -12.22
CA VAL A 222 16.71 -6.48 -12.41
C VAL A 222 17.75 -5.62 -11.71
N SER A 223 18.13 -5.97 -10.49
CA SER A 223 19.14 -5.24 -9.71
C SER A 223 20.54 -5.33 -10.33
N GLN A 224 20.93 -6.51 -10.81
CA GLN A 224 22.18 -6.73 -11.55
C GLN A 224 22.20 -5.93 -12.86
N PHE A 225 21.09 -5.92 -13.61
CA PHE A 225 20.96 -5.14 -14.83
C PHE A 225 21.10 -3.63 -14.56
N VAL A 226 20.45 -3.12 -13.49
CA VAL A 226 20.58 -1.72 -13.09
C VAL A 226 22.03 -1.41 -12.74
N TRP A 227 22.69 -2.25 -11.93
CA TRP A 227 24.10 -2.10 -11.59
C TRP A 227 24.98 -2.02 -12.85
N PHE A 228 24.80 -2.96 -13.77
CA PHE A 228 25.56 -3.04 -15.02
C PHE A 228 25.39 -1.80 -15.91
N ILE A 229 24.15 -1.33 -16.10
CA ILE A 229 23.87 -0.18 -16.99
C ILE A 229 24.36 1.15 -16.39
N THR A 230 24.33 1.27 -15.05
CA THR A 230 24.64 2.53 -14.37
C THR A 230 26.06 2.60 -13.80
N ASP A 231 26.82 1.53 -13.95
CA ASP A 231 28.12 1.35 -13.30
C ASP A 231 28.08 1.67 -11.79
N GLY A 232 26.95 1.29 -11.16
CA GLY A 232 26.68 1.55 -9.75
C GLY A 232 26.47 3.02 -9.39
N GLY A 233 26.34 3.93 -10.37
CA GLY A 233 26.01 5.33 -10.14
C GLY A 233 24.66 5.48 -9.46
N PRO A 234 24.59 6.04 -8.22
CA PRO A 234 23.40 5.94 -7.40
C PRO A 234 22.20 6.69 -7.98
N GLU A 235 22.40 7.87 -8.56
CA GLU A 235 21.30 8.70 -9.08
C GLU A 235 20.68 8.06 -10.33
N TRP A 236 21.49 7.57 -11.27
CA TRP A 236 21.02 6.83 -12.43
C TRP A 236 20.34 5.52 -12.04
N SER A 237 20.89 4.82 -11.04
CA SER A 237 20.29 3.59 -10.52
C SER A 237 18.91 3.84 -9.94
N ILE A 238 18.76 4.87 -9.09
CA ILE A 238 17.48 5.26 -8.50
C ILE A 238 16.47 5.64 -9.60
N LEU A 239 16.90 6.43 -10.58
CA LEU A 239 16.03 6.83 -11.70
C LEU A 239 15.58 5.62 -12.50
N LEU A 240 16.48 4.70 -12.84
CA LEU A 240 16.15 3.51 -13.61
C LEU A 240 15.21 2.57 -12.84
N PHE A 241 15.46 2.33 -11.54
CA PHE A 241 14.51 1.60 -10.68
C PHE A 241 13.14 2.27 -10.67
N ARG A 242 13.07 3.59 -10.50
CA ARG A 242 11.79 4.32 -10.48
C ARG A 242 11.04 4.20 -11.81
N LEU A 243 11.72 4.28 -12.94
CA LEU A 243 11.08 4.10 -14.24
C LEU A 243 10.45 2.70 -14.36
N MET A 244 11.15 1.66 -13.90
CA MET A 244 10.59 0.29 -13.87
C MET A 244 9.40 0.19 -12.91
N PHE A 245 9.47 0.84 -11.74
CA PHE A 245 8.39 0.83 -10.74
C PHE A 245 7.19 1.66 -11.18
N LEU A 246 7.38 2.74 -11.92
CA LEU A 246 6.29 3.46 -12.60
C LEU A 246 5.58 2.57 -13.63
N GLY A 247 6.32 1.67 -14.31
CA GLY A 247 5.72 0.61 -15.14
C GLY A 247 4.82 -0.31 -14.32
N GLY A 248 5.28 -0.76 -13.15
CA GLY A 248 4.47 -1.53 -12.18
C GLY A 248 3.23 -0.76 -11.70
N MET A 249 3.37 0.54 -11.41
CA MET A 249 2.23 1.43 -11.09
C MET A 249 1.23 1.49 -12.23
N ALA A 250 1.67 1.65 -13.46
CA ALA A 250 0.80 1.66 -14.64
C ALA A 250 0.04 0.34 -14.81
N MET A 251 0.69 -0.81 -14.55
CA MET A 251 0.05 -2.12 -14.51
C MET A 251 -1.03 -2.18 -13.42
N CYS A 252 -0.76 -1.70 -12.20
CA CYS A 252 -1.74 -1.59 -11.12
C CYS A 252 -2.93 -0.71 -11.53
N MET A 253 -2.65 0.48 -12.09
CA MET A 253 -3.68 1.42 -12.56
C MET A 253 -4.57 0.82 -13.64
N TRP A 254 -4.01 -0.03 -14.47
CA TRP A 254 -4.76 -0.76 -15.50
C TRP A 254 -5.59 -1.90 -14.92
N ALA A 255 -5.04 -2.69 -13.98
CA ALA A 255 -5.65 -3.91 -13.47
C ALA A 255 -6.73 -3.66 -12.40
N ILE A 256 -6.48 -2.74 -11.44
CA ILE A 256 -7.36 -2.51 -10.28
C ILE A 256 -8.80 -2.20 -10.69
N PRO A 257 -9.10 -1.20 -11.55
CA PRO A 257 -10.48 -0.88 -11.88
C PRO A 257 -11.18 -2.00 -12.66
N ARG A 258 -10.43 -2.78 -13.43
CA ARG A 258 -10.95 -3.94 -14.16
C ARG A 258 -11.29 -5.10 -13.25
N LEU A 259 -10.41 -5.41 -12.30
CA LEU A 259 -10.65 -6.44 -11.26
C LEU A 259 -11.80 -6.03 -10.34
N ALA A 260 -11.82 -4.78 -9.85
CA ALA A 260 -12.89 -4.28 -9.00
C ALA A 260 -14.27 -4.45 -9.67
N ARG A 261 -14.40 -4.06 -10.93
CA ARG A 261 -15.65 -4.27 -11.71
C ARG A 261 -16.01 -5.75 -11.84
N ARG A 262 -15.02 -6.61 -12.07
CA ARG A 262 -15.24 -8.07 -12.15
C ARG A 262 -15.78 -8.66 -10.85
N PHE A 263 -15.33 -8.14 -9.69
CA PHE A 263 -15.75 -8.63 -8.38
C PHE A 263 -16.90 -7.83 -7.76
N GLY A 264 -17.50 -6.90 -8.49
CA GLY A 264 -18.66 -6.12 -8.07
C GLY A 264 -18.33 -4.93 -7.17
N ALA A 265 -17.07 -4.51 -7.15
CA ALA A 265 -16.63 -3.28 -6.48
C ALA A 265 -16.53 -2.10 -7.46
N ARG A 266 -16.45 -0.89 -6.94
CA ARG A 266 -16.28 0.34 -7.73
C ARG A 266 -14.83 0.52 -8.12
N GLY A 267 -14.53 0.56 -9.42
CA GLY A 267 -13.18 0.70 -9.94
C GLY A 267 -12.54 2.05 -9.65
N ASP A 268 -13.31 3.16 -9.69
CA ASP A 268 -12.86 4.50 -9.33
C ASP A 268 -12.45 4.58 -7.85
N TRP A 269 -13.29 4.04 -6.95
CA TRP A 269 -12.97 3.98 -5.53
C TRP A 269 -11.75 3.11 -5.23
N ALA A 270 -11.66 1.93 -5.83
CA ALA A 270 -10.53 1.02 -5.64
C ALA A 270 -9.20 1.66 -6.11
N GLN A 271 -9.23 2.38 -7.23
CA GLN A 271 -8.08 3.11 -7.75
C GLN A 271 -7.63 4.24 -6.81
N TRP A 272 -8.60 5.02 -6.30
CA TRP A 272 -8.34 6.12 -5.40
C TRP A 272 -7.76 5.65 -4.06
N ILE A 273 -8.36 4.61 -3.45
CA ILE A 273 -7.95 4.14 -2.12
C ILE A 273 -6.57 3.45 -2.13
N VAL A 274 -6.15 2.88 -3.27
CA VAL A 274 -4.89 2.13 -3.39
C VAL A 274 -3.77 3.00 -3.97
N ILE A 275 -3.94 3.51 -5.20
CA ILE A 275 -2.83 4.14 -5.93
C ILE A 275 -2.71 5.64 -5.65
N ALA A 276 -3.83 6.37 -5.53
CA ALA A 276 -3.78 7.77 -5.10
C ALA A 276 -3.50 7.92 -3.59
N ASN A 277 -3.36 6.82 -2.87
CA ASN A 277 -3.05 6.79 -1.44
C ASN A 277 -1.69 7.44 -1.18
N PRO A 278 -1.57 8.35 -0.20
CA PRO A 278 -0.30 8.97 0.18
C PRO A 278 0.81 7.97 0.50
N LEU A 279 0.50 6.85 1.15
CA LEU A 279 1.50 5.80 1.40
C LEU A 279 2.06 5.23 0.10
N PHE A 280 1.20 5.02 -0.92
CA PHE A 280 1.67 4.56 -2.23
C PHE A 280 2.59 5.59 -2.87
N CYS A 281 2.21 6.86 -2.88
CA CYS A 281 3.02 7.94 -3.45
C CYS A 281 4.38 8.05 -2.75
N LEU A 282 4.40 8.01 -1.42
CA LEU A 282 5.61 8.21 -0.62
C LEU A 282 6.53 7.00 -0.63
N TYR A 283 6.02 5.81 -0.34
CA TYR A 283 6.86 4.62 -0.25
C TYR A 283 7.16 4.02 -1.62
N MET A 284 6.14 3.87 -2.48
CA MET A 284 6.33 3.17 -3.76
C MET A 284 7.05 4.02 -4.79
N ILE A 285 6.83 5.35 -4.80
CA ILE A 285 7.44 6.24 -5.80
C ILE A 285 8.65 6.97 -5.21
N ALA A 286 8.47 7.79 -4.16
CA ALA A 286 9.58 8.54 -3.59
C ALA A 286 10.60 7.61 -2.91
N GLY A 287 10.16 6.58 -2.18
CA GLY A 287 10.99 5.54 -1.59
C GLY A 287 11.54 4.51 -2.58
N ALA A 288 11.03 4.49 -3.81
CA ALA A 288 11.43 3.58 -4.88
C ALA A 288 11.36 2.09 -4.48
N HIS A 289 10.17 1.62 -4.03
CA HIS A 289 9.99 0.23 -3.63
C HIS A 289 9.62 -0.69 -4.80
N ASN A 290 10.29 -1.85 -4.87
CA ASN A 290 10.06 -2.91 -5.85
C ASN A 290 8.67 -3.56 -5.73
N ASP A 291 8.00 -3.37 -4.60
CA ASP A 291 6.63 -3.82 -4.34
C ASP A 291 5.63 -3.33 -5.40
N THR A 292 5.90 -2.19 -6.01
CA THR A 292 5.08 -1.65 -7.10
C THR A 292 5.09 -2.59 -8.32
N LEU A 293 6.25 -3.11 -8.68
CA LEU A 293 6.40 -4.07 -9.77
C LEU A 293 5.77 -5.42 -9.41
N MET A 294 6.02 -5.90 -8.18
CA MET A 294 5.38 -7.10 -7.63
C MET A 294 3.86 -7.02 -7.70
N LEU A 295 3.25 -5.92 -7.22
CA LEU A 295 1.80 -5.71 -7.23
C LEU A 295 1.26 -5.58 -8.66
N GLY A 296 1.97 -4.89 -9.55
CA GLY A 296 1.61 -4.77 -10.95
C GLY A 296 1.47 -6.14 -11.64
N LEU A 297 2.47 -6.98 -11.46
CA LEU A 297 2.49 -8.36 -11.98
C LEU A 297 1.39 -9.21 -11.33
N LEU A 298 1.23 -9.16 -10.00
CA LEU A 298 0.21 -9.88 -9.25
C LEU A 298 -1.19 -9.55 -9.76
N LEU A 299 -1.55 -8.27 -9.77
CA LEU A 299 -2.91 -7.84 -10.10
C LEU A 299 -3.23 -8.06 -11.58
N THR A 300 -2.27 -7.83 -12.45
CA THR A 300 -2.42 -8.13 -13.89
C THR A 300 -2.54 -9.64 -14.11
N GLY A 301 -1.76 -10.44 -13.41
CA GLY A 301 -1.87 -11.90 -13.41
C GLY A 301 -3.26 -12.38 -13.00
N LEU A 302 -3.79 -11.89 -11.88
CA LEU A 302 -5.14 -12.19 -11.40
C LEU A 302 -6.24 -11.78 -12.39
N TYR A 303 -6.04 -10.67 -13.13
CA TYR A 303 -6.97 -10.26 -14.18
C TYR A 303 -7.03 -11.29 -15.33
N PHE A 304 -5.87 -11.81 -15.78
CA PHE A 304 -5.82 -12.79 -16.86
C PHE A 304 -6.28 -14.19 -16.41
N ILE A 305 -6.17 -14.55 -15.14
CA ILE A 305 -6.71 -15.80 -14.58
C ILE A 305 -8.24 -15.68 -14.47
N ASN A 306 -8.93 -15.81 -15.62
CA ASN A 306 -10.36 -15.64 -15.73
C ASN A 306 -10.98 -16.73 -16.62
N PRO A 307 -11.92 -17.55 -16.10
CA PRO A 307 -12.59 -18.58 -16.88
C PRO A 307 -13.54 -18.02 -17.95
N SER A 308 -13.95 -16.76 -17.84
CA SER A 308 -14.92 -16.12 -18.73
C SER A 308 -14.31 -15.61 -20.05
N TRP A 309 -13.01 -15.81 -20.29
CA TRP A 309 -12.40 -15.47 -21.56
C TRP A 309 -13.01 -16.28 -22.72
N PRO A 310 -13.13 -15.72 -23.95
CA PRO A 310 -13.52 -16.46 -25.13
C PRO A 310 -12.66 -17.72 -25.32
N GLN A 311 -13.26 -18.81 -25.75
CA GLN A 311 -12.63 -20.14 -25.79
C GLN A 311 -11.28 -20.16 -26.56
N HIS A 312 -11.20 -19.45 -27.69
CA HIS A 312 -10.01 -19.36 -28.52
C HIS A 312 -8.82 -18.66 -27.83
N ALA A 313 -9.07 -17.73 -26.90
CA ALA A 313 -8.04 -16.97 -26.20
C ALA A 313 -7.81 -17.43 -24.75
N ARG A 314 -8.75 -18.22 -24.19
CA ARG A 314 -8.81 -18.56 -22.76
C ARG A 314 -7.52 -19.19 -22.25
N ARG A 315 -7.05 -20.24 -22.93
CA ARG A 315 -5.87 -20.99 -22.49
C ARG A 315 -4.62 -20.11 -22.45
N ARG A 316 -4.37 -19.33 -23.51
CA ARG A 316 -3.21 -18.44 -23.59
C ARG A 316 -3.26 -17.34 -22.53
N ARG A 317 -4.43 -16.73 -22.31
CA ARG A 317 -4.60 -15.68 -21.31
C ARG A 317 -4.43 -16.19 -19.89
N ILE A 318 -4.99 -17.35 -19.55
CA ILE A 318 -4.82 -17.98 -18.24
C ILE A 318 -3.35 -18.32 -18.01
N LEU A 319 -2.66 -18.90 -19.01
CA LEU A 319 -1.23 -19.19 -18.93
C LEU A 319 -0.43 -17.91 -18.68
N LEU A 320 -0.68 -16.82 -19.45
CA LEU A 320 -0.07 -15.51 -19.20
C LEU A 320 -0.33 -15.04 -17.77
N GLY A 321 -1.54 -15.22 -17.25
CA GLY A 321 -1.87 -14.87 -15.87
C GLY A 321 -1.00 -15.57 -14.84
N PHE A 322 -0.75 -16.87 -15.00
CA PHE A 322 0.14 -17.63 -14.11
C PHE A 322 1.63 -17.28 -14.32
N VAL A 323 2.05 -16.96 -15.54
CA VAL A 323 3.42 -16.47 -15.81
C VAL A 323 3.65 -15.12 -15.11
N LEU A 324 2.67 -14.20 -15.18
CA LEU A 324 2.76 -12.91 -14.47
C LEU A 324 2.75 -13.10 -12.94
N LEU A 325 1.94 -14.04 -12.43
CA LEU A 325 1.97 -14.38 -11.00
C LEU A 325 3.31 -14.96 -10.60
N ALA A 326 3.91 -15.83 -11.42
CA ALA A 326 5.26 -16.34 -11.19
C ALA A 326 6.30 -15.21 -11.20
N GLY A 327 6.19 -14.26 -12.12
CA GLY A 327 7.00 -13.03 -12.11
C GLY A 327 6.86 -12.23 -10.82
N SER A 328 5.63 -12.09 -10.29
CA SER A 328 5.40 -11.45 -8.99
C SER A 328 6.13 -12.18 -7.86
N ILE A 329 6.05 -13.51 -7.80
CA ILE A 329 6.76 -14.35 -6.83
C ILE A 329 8.28 -14.21 -7.01
N ALA A 330 8.76 -14.18 -8.26
CA ALA A 330 10.17 -14.00 -8.57
C ALA A 330 10.71 -12.58 -8.29
N ILE A 331 9.84 -11.59 -8.08
CA ILE A 331 10.21 -10.27 -7.54
C ILE A 331 10.23 -10.34 -6.00
N LYS A 332 9.13 -10.79 -5.40
CA LYS A 332 8.97 -10.87 -3.94
C LYS A 332 8.22 -12.14 -3.55
N PRO A 333 8.90 -13.13 -2.97
CA PRO A 333 8.36 -14.48 -2.75
C PRO A 333 7.09 -14.54 -1.92
N LEU A 334 6.81 -13.53 -1.07
CA LEU A 334 5.60 -13.46 -0.25
C LEU A 334 4.30 -13.70 -1.07
N THR A 335 4.27 -13.29 -2.33
CA THR A 335 3.09 -13.45 -3.19
C THR A 335 2.77 -14.91 -3.55
N VAL A 336 3.64 -15.87 -3.17
CA VAL A 336 3.34 -17.32 -3.25
C VAL A 336 2.07 -17.67 -2.46
N LEU A 337 1.77 -16.93 -1.39
CA LEU A 337 0.54 -17.10 -0.60
C LEU A 337 -0.75 -16.88 -1.41
N VAL A 338 -0.67 -16.20 -2.55
CA VAL A 338 -1.82 -15.97 -3.45
C VAL A 338 -2.05 -17.16 -4.39
N LEU A 339 -1.03 -17.97 -4.66
CA LEU A 339 -1.06 -19.04 -5.65
C LEU A 339 -2.18 -20.07 -5.46
N PRO A 340 -2.47 -20.59 -4.25
CA PRO A 340 -3.58 -21.52 -4.02
C PRO A 340 -4.92 -20.93 -4.43
N PHE A 341 -5.12 -19.65 -4.15
CA PHE A 341 -6.38 -18.95 -4.43
C PHE A 341 -6.50 -18.52 -5.90
N ALA A 342 -5.40 -18.19 -6.56
CA ALA A 342 -5.36 -17.90 -7.99
C ALA A 342 -5.84 -19.09 -8.82
N GLY A 343 -5.42 -20.31 -8.49
CA GLY A 343 -5.94 -21.53 -9.12
C GLY A 343 -7.44 -21.71 -8.90
N LEU A 344 -7.94 -21.45 -7.69
CA LEU A 344 -9.36 -21.57 -7.35
C LEU A 344 -10.26 -20.57 -8.10
N LEU A 345 -9.72 -19.41 -8.55
CA LEU A 345 -10.49 -18.45 -9.36
C LEU A 345 -11.10 -19.05 -10.63
N LEU A 346 -10.46 -20.08 -11.18
CA LEU A 346 -10.92 -20.73 -12.41
C LEU A 346 -12.20 -21.57 -12.21
N LEU A 347 -12.44 -21.99 -10.99
CA LEU A 347 -13.48 -22.98 -10.66
C LEU A 347 -14.53 -22.45 -9.68
N TRP A 348 -14.24 -21.33 -9.02
CA TRP A 348 -15.05 -20.83 -7.93
C TRP A 348 -16.43 -20.37 -8.41
N LYS A 349 -17.45 -20.82 -7.68
CA LYS A 349 -18.84 -20.35 -7.77
C LYS A 349 -19.36 -20.10 -6.36
N PRO A 350 -20.16 -19.02 -6.15
CA PRO A 350 -20.72 -18.72 -4.82
C PRO A 350 -21.54 -19.90 -4.27
N GLY A 351 -21.27 -20.29 -3.02
CA GLY A 351 -22.04 -21.32 -2.31
C GLY A 351 -21.80 -22.77 -2.77
N VAL A 352 -21.08 -22.99 -3.86
CA VAL A 352 -20.86 -24.34 -4.41
C VAL A 352 -19.72 -25.04 -3.70
N ARG A 353 -19.96 -26.29 -3.29
CA ARG A 353 -18.94 -27.16 -2.72
C ARG A 353 -17.95 -27.60 -3.80
N MET A 354 -16.66 -27.51 -3.51
CA MET A 354 -15.60 -27.87 -4.44
C MET A 354 -14.87 -29.14 -3.98
N SER A 355 -14.83 -30.15 -4.83
CA SER A 355 -14.15 -31.41 -4.57
C SER A 355 -12.62 -31.23 -4.44
N TYR A 356 -12.02 -31.95 -3.52
CA TYR A 356 -10.56 -31.95 -3.33
C TYR A 356 -9.81 -32.44 -4.57
N ARG A 357 -10.30 -33.48 -5.27
CA ARG A 357 -9.67 -33.96 -6.52
C ARG A 357 -9.56 -32.86 -7.57
N VAL A 358 -10.60 -32.03 -7.70
CA VAL A 358 -10.60 -30.92 -8.66
C VAL A 358 -9.63 -29.82 -8.23
N ARG A 359 -9.54 -29.50 -6.93
CA ARG A 359 -8.57 -28.54 -6.39
C ARG A 359 -7.14 -28.99 -6.65
N ILE A 360 -6.80 -30.22 -6.28
CA ILE A 360 -5.46 -30.80 -6.48
C ILE A 360 -5.07 -30.68 -7.96
N LYS A 361 -5.96 -31.11 -8.88
CA LYS A 361 -5.70 -31.01 -10.33
C LYS A 361 -5.36 -29.58 -10.79
N VAL A 362 -6.06 -28.57 -10.25
CA VAL A 362 -5.82 -27.17 -10.61
C VAL A 362 -4.55 -26.66 -9.95
N TRP A 363 -4.34 -26.97 -8.68
CA TRP A 363 -3.13 -26.57 -7.96
C TRP A 363 -1.86 -27.17 -8.60
N THR A 364 -1.87 -28.46 -8.95
CA THR A 364 -0.75 -29.09 -9.66
C THR A 364 -0.42 -28.35 -10.95
N LYS A 365 -1.45 -28.02 -11.77
CA LYS A 365 -1.22 -27.24 -13.01
C LYS A 365 -0.66 -25.85 -12.73
N SER A 366 -1.16 -25.16 -11.70
CA SER A 366 -0.68 -23.84 -11.31
C SER A 366 0.77 -23.89 -10.82
N VAL A 367 1.09 -24.89 -10.00
CA VAL A 367 2.45 -25.11 -9.46
C VAL A 367 3.42 -25.47 -10.57
N VAL A 368 3.03 -26.33 -11.53
CA VAL A 368 3.88 -26.68 -12.68
C VAL A 368 4.23 -25.45 -13.52
N VAL A 369 3.25 -24.60 -13.83
CA VAL A 369 3.50 -23.38 -14.62
C VAL A 369 4.38 -22.41 -13.83
N VAL A 370 4.00 -22.10 -12.59
CA VAL A 370 4.72 -21.13 -11.74
C VAL A 370 6.11 -21.66 -11.41
N GLY A 371 6.23 -22.92 -10.99
CA GLY A 371 7.52 -23.57 -10.70
C GLY A 371 8.43 -23.61 -11.92
N GLY A 372 7.89 -23.90 -13.11
CA GLY A 372 8.65 -23.87 -14.35
C GLY A 372 9.25 -22.49 -14.66
N VAL A 373 8.47 -21.41 -14.45
CA VAL A 373 8.98 -20.03 -14.63
C VAL A 373 10.04 -19.69 -13.57
N LEU A 374 9.82 -20.08 -12.31
CA LEU A 374 10.80 -19.87 -11.24
C LEU A 374 12.10 -20.65 -11.48
N LEU A 375 12.00 -21.88 -11.99
CA LEU A 375 13.16 -22.68 -12.41
C LEU A 375 13.96 -21.99 -13.52
N VAL A 376 13.29 -21.37 -14.50
CA VAL A 376 13.98 -20.62 -15.57
C VAL A 376 14.76 -19.44 -14.97
N PHE A 377 14.15 -18.65 -14.07
CA PHE A 377 14.87 -17.57 -13.41
C PHE A 377 16.01 -18.09 -12.53
N GLY A 378 15.79 -19.18 -11.79
CA GLY A 378 16.82 -19.82 -10.98
C GLY A 378 18.00 -20.31 -11.82
N ALA A 379 17.73 -20.90 -12.99
CA ALA A 379 18.77 -21.36 -13.91
C ALA A 379 19.57 -20.20 -14.53
N ILE A 380 18.89 -19.10 -14.93
CA ILE A 380 19.56 -17.92 -15.50
C ILE A 380 20.48 -17.25 -14.47
N THR A 381 20.07 -17.16 -13.21
CA THR A 381 20.87 -16.58 -12.13
C THR A 381 21.90 -17.53 -11.53
N GLY A 382 21.74 -18.83 -11.72
CA GLY A 382 22.49 -19.86 -10.99
C GLY A 382 22.04 -20.06 -9.54
N LEU A 383 21.06 -19.26 -9.06
CA LEU A 383 20.64 -19.20 -7.65
C LEU A 383 19.52 -20.19 -7.28
N TRP A 384 18.92 -20.84 -8.30
CA TRP A 384 17.88 -21.85 -8.15
C TRP A 384 16.76 -21.46 -7.17
N PHE A 385 16.64 -22.15 -6.05
CA PHE A 385 15.65 -21.92 -5.00
C PHE A 385 16.26 -21.38 -3.69
N GLY A 386 17.48 -20.83 -3.72
CA GLY A 386 18.16 -20.26 -2.54
C GLY A 386 17.33 -19.19 -1.79
N TRP A 387 16.42 -18.50 -2.51
CA TRP A 387 15.48 -17.55 -1.90
C TRP A 387 14.56 -18.17 -0.84
N ILE A 388 14.30 -19.49 -0.87
CA ILE A 388 13.45 -20.18 0.13
C ILE A 388 14.17 -20.16 1.48
N GLU A 389 15.45 -20.53 1.51
CA GLU A 389 16.27 -20.50 2.71
C GLU A 389 16.49 -19.06 3.19
N ALA A 390 16.84 -18.16 2.28
CA ALA A 390 17.04 -16.75 2.59
C ALA A 390 15.82 -16.10 3.26
N MET A 391 14.59 -16.48 2.91
CA MET A 391 13.38 -15.99 3.56
C MET A 391 13.24 -16.43 5.02
N THR A 392 13.84 -17.53 5.44
CA THR A 392 13.78 -18.03 6.81
C THR A 392 14.81 -17.36 7.72
N THR A 393 15.91 -16.85 7.14
CA THR A 393 17.03 -16.25 7.85
C THR A 393 17.01 -14.72 7.81
N SER A 394 16.34 -14.13 6.83
CA SER A 394 16.20 -12.67 6.71
C SER A 394 15.23 -12.12 7.75
N GLY A 395 15.66 -11.20 8.60
CA GLY A 395 14.78 -10.42 9.46
C GLY A 395 14.72 -10.84 10.91
N SER A 396 15.87 -11.10 11.55
CA SER A 396 15.97 -11.35 13.00
C SER A 396 15.73 -10.10 13.87
N ALA A 397 15.71 -8.90 13.29
CA ALA A 397 15.52 -7.66 14.04
C ALA A 397 14.02 -7.38 14.29
N ALA A 398 13.62 -7.20 15.55
CA ALA A 398 12.29 -6.73 15.90
C ALA A 398 12.20 -5.21 15.72
N PHE A 399 11.14 -4.75 15.05
CA PHE A 399 10.89 -3.33 14.86
C PHE A 399 9.97 -2.77 15.95
N PRO A 400 10.22 -1.54 16.45
CA PRO A 400 9.45 -0.95 17.56
C PRO A 400 7.94 -0.81 17.28
N TYR A 401 7.53 -0.79 16.02
CA TYR A 401 6.13 -0.67 15.61
C TYR A 401 5.56 -1.94 14.96
N ALA A 402 6.25 -3.08 15.11
CA ALA A 402 5.73 -4.38 14.70
C ALA A 402 4.92 -5.01 15.86
N PRO A 403 3.57 -5.07 15.82
CA PRO A 403 2.79 -5.52 16.96
C PRO A 403 3.15 -6.94 17.40
N PHE A 404 3.37 -7.83 16.43
CA PHE A 404 3.75 -9.22 16.73
C PHE A 404 5.23 -9.35 17.15
N GLY A 405 6.10 -8.51 16.61
CA GLY A 405 7.49 -8.39 17.06
C GLY A 405 7.57 -7.97 18.53
N LEU A 406 6.81 -6.92 18.91
CA LEU A 406 6.71 -6.48 20.30
C LEU A 406 6.08 -7.52 21.21
N LEU A 407 5.07 -8.27 20.74
CA LEU A 407 4.47 -9.37 21.49
C LEU A 407 5.51 -10.44 21.82
N GLY A 408 6.34 -10.85 20.84
CA GLY A 408 7.40 -11.82 21.05
C GLY A 408 8.43 -11.35 22.06
N LEU A 409 8.89 -10.10 21.96
CA LEU A 409 9.81 -9.51 22.94
C LEU A 409 9.18 -9.39 24.33
N GLY A 410 7.91 -8.98 24.42
CA GLY A 410 7.18 -8.86 25.68
C GLY A 410 7.01 -10.21 26.40
N ILE A 411 6.63 -11.26 25.66
CA ILE A 411 6.56 -12.63 26.18
C ILE A 411 7.95 -13.11 26.58
N GLY A 412 8.97 -12.87 25.73
CA GLY A 412 10.36 -13.21 26.04
C GLY A 412 10.85 -12.56 27.33
N TRP A 413 10.60 -11.26 27.50
CA TRP A 413 10.93 -10.54 28.72
C TRP A 413 10.21 -11.13 29.97
N LEU A 414 8.91 -11.41 29.87
CA LEU A 414 8.14 -11.97 30.96
C LEU A 414 8.68 -13.34 31.41
N VAL A 415 8.99 -14.20 30.43
CA VAL A 415 9.53 -15.55 30.71
C VAL A 415 10.95 -15.45 31.25
N ASP A 416 11.77 -14.52 30.75
CA ASP A 416 13.12 -14.31 31.27
C ASP A 416 13.13 -13.82 32.72
N VAL A 417 12.22 -12.92 33.09
CA VAL A 417 12.05 -12.47 34.50
C VAL A 417 11.67 -13.61 35.42
N LEU A 418 10.88 -14.60 34.95
CA LEU A 418 10.40 -15.71 35.76
C LEU A 418 11.38 -16.90 35.82
N PHE A 419 12.12 -17.14 34.72
CA PHE A 419 12.87 -18.39 34.53
C PHE A 419 14.32 -18.19 34.09
N SER A 420 14.78 -16.94 33.88
CA SER A 420 16.14 -16.60 33.43
C SER A 420 16.57 -17.33 32.15
N THR A 421 15.65 -17.42 31.16
CA THR A 421 15.85 -18.18 29.91
C THR A 421 16.48 -17.36 28.77
N GLY A 422 16.60 -16.05 28.96
CA GLY A 422 16.91 -15.11 27.88
C GLY A 422 15.68 -14.71 27.06
N ILE A 423 15.64 -13.44 26.61
CA ILE A 423 14.52 -12.87 25.86
C ILE A 423 14.44 -13.47 24.45
N ASP A 424 15.58 -13.53 23.76
CA ASP A 424 15.64 -13.90 22.34
C ASP A 424 15.16 -15.32 22.01
N PRO A 425 15.51 -16.38 22.72
CA PRO A 425 15.04 -17.74 22.41
C PRO A 425 13.51 -17.87 22.48
N VAL A 426 12.91 -17.20 23.46
CA VAL A 426 11.45 -17.20 23.63
C VAL A 426 10.77 -16.39 22.54
N ALA A 427 11.31 -15.20 22.23
CA ALA A 427 10.81 -14.36 21.15
C ALA A 427 10.87 -15.09 19.80
N GLN A 428 11.98 -15.78 19.49
CA GLN A 428 12.12 -16.57 18.26
C GLN A 428 11.08 -17.71 18.21
N THR A 429 10.77 -18.34 19.33
CA THR A 429 9.71 -19.35 19.41
C THR A 429 8.34 -18.75 19.05
N VAL A 430 8.02 -17.56 19.55
CA VAL A 430 6.79 -16.84 19.21
C VAL A 430 6.74 -16.53 17.71
N TYR A 431 7.85 -16.09 17.12
CA TYR A 431 7.92 -15.77 15.68
C TYR A 431 7.76 -17.03 14.80
N ALA A 432 8.35 -18.15 15.22
CA ALA A 432 8.13 -19.44 14.54
C ALA A 432 6.65 -19.86 14.58
N LEU A 433 5.96 -19.69 15.72
CA LEU A 433 4.51 -19.93 15.82
C LEU A 433 3.72 -19.00 14.88
N GLY A 434 4.14 -17.74 14.70
CA GLY A 434 3.56 -16.83 13.71
C GLY A 434 3.70 -17.37 12.28
N THR A 435 4.86 -17.89 11.92
CA THR A 435 5.10 -18.51 10.61
C THR A 435 4.21 -19.74 10.40
N VAL A 436 4.07 -20.60 11.42
CA VAL A 436 3.13 -21.73 11.38
C VAL A 436 1.69 -21.24 11.21
N ALA A 437 1.30 -20.17 11.91
CA ALA A 437 -0.04 -19.60 11.78
C ALA A 437 -0.34 -19.12 10.35
N ILE A 438 0.62 -18.53 9.64
CA ILE A 438 0.46 -18.16 8.21
C ILE A 438 0.13 -19.40 7.37
N ALA A 439 0.90 -20.49 7.55
CA ALA A 439 0.69 -21.72 6.80
C ALA A 439 -0.68 -22.35 7.13
N VAL A 440 -1.03 -22.43 8.40
CA VAL A 440 -2.31 -22.99 8.88
C VAL A 440 -3.50 -22.18 8.36
N VAL A 441 -3.48 -20.86 8.49
CA VAL A 441 -4.57 -19.98 8.01
C VAL A 441 -4.69 -20.09 6.48
N THR A 442 -3.59 -20.06 5.75
CA THR A 442 -3.59 -20.19 4.30
C THR A 442 -4.18 -21.54 3.86
N ALA A 443 -3.73 -22.62 4.47
CA ALA A 443 -4.26 -23.97 4.21
C ALA A 443 -5.76 -24.07 4.57
N TRP A 444 -6.15 -23.59 5.73
CA TRP A 444 -7.55 -23.58 6.14
C TRP A 444 -8.47 -22.83 5.17
N LEU A 445 -8.06 -21.61 4.73
CA LEU A 445 -8.80 -20.83 3.75
C LEU A 445 -8.88 -21.55 2.39
N ALA A 446 -7.79 -22.19 1.96
CA ALA A 446 -7.72 -22.92 0.69
C ALA A 446 -8.50 -24.23 0.72
N LEU A 447 -8.60 -24.90 1.86
CA LEU A 447 -9.22 -26.23 2.01
C LEU A 447 -10.71 -26.18 2.39
N LYS A 448 -11.29 -25.02 2.70
CA LYS A 448 -12.72 -24.90 3.03
C LYS A 448 -13.58 -25.59 1.98
N PRO A 449 -14.51 -26.48 2.36
CA PRO A 449 -15.38 -27.21 1.39
C PRO A 449 -16.17 -26.27 0.48
N ARG A 450 -16.68 -25.17 1.04
CA ARG A 450 -17.29 -24.05 0.30
C ARG A 450 -16.35 -22.86 0.38
N PRO A 451 -15.46 -22.68 -0.60
CA PRO A 451 -14.46 -21.62 -0.54
C PRO A 451 -15.13 -20.24 -0.54
N MET A 452 -14.59 -19.34 0.26
CA MET A 452 -14.89 -17.91 0.17
C MET A 452 -14.48 -17.38 -1.21
N ARG A 453 -14.77 -16.11 -1.52
CA ARG A 453 -14.22 -15.46 -2.72
C ARG A 453 -12.70 -15.63 -2.72
N PRO A 454 -12.08 -16.27 -3.73
CA PRO A 454 -10.64 -16.61 -3.67
C PRO A 454 -9.73 -15.41 -3.46
N VAL A 455 -10.05 -14.25 -4.04
CA VAL A 455 -9.28 -13.02 -3.82
C VAL A 455 -9.39 -12.53 -2.37
N LEU A 456 -10.55 -12.67 -1.73
CA LEU A 456 -10.70 -12.35 -0.32
C LEU A 456 -9.88 -13.31 0.56
N SER A 457 -9.86 -14.60 0.21
CA SER A 457 -9.02 -15.58 0.91
C SER A 457 -7.53 -15.25 0.75
N ALA A 458 -7.10 -14.84 -0.45
CA ALA A 458 -5.73 -14.37 -0.69
C ALA A 458 -5.41 -13.11 0.15
N ALA A 459 -6.34 -12.14 0.21
CA ALA A 459 -6.19 -10.94 1.02
C ALA A 459 -6.03 -11.28 2.52
N LEU A 460 -6.83 -12.22 3.03
CA LEU A 460 -6.77 -12.67 4.42
C LEU A 460 -5.46 -13.42 4.72
N ALA A 461 -4.99 -14.28 3.81
CA ALA A 461 -3.71 -14.98 3.98
C ALA A 461 -2.53 -14.00 4.04
N LEU A 462 -2.48 -13.02 3.11
CA LEU A 462 -1.47 -11.96 3.15
C LEU A 462 -1.62 -11.05 4.38
N ALA A 463 -2.85 -10.72 4.79
CA ALA A 463 -3.08 -9.94 6.00
C ALA A 463 -2.57 -10.68 7.25
N THR A 464 -2.77 -11.99 7.34
CA THR A 464 -2.19 -12.82 8.40
C THR A 464 -0.66 -12.70 8.39
N ALA A 465 -0.03 -12.84 7.21
CA ALA A 465 1.42 -12.71 7.10
C ALA A 465 1.93 -11.34 7.56
N VAL A 466 1.24 -10.26 7.22
CA VAL A 466 1.59 -8.90 7.65
C VAL A 466 1.39 -8.70 9.15
N LEU A 467 0.31 -9.25 9.73
CA LEU A 467 -0.03 -9.05 11.14
C LEU A 467 0.86 -9.85 12.09
N VAL A 468 1.33 -11.05 11.67
CA VAL A 468 2.20 -11.89 12.50
C VAL A 468 3.68 -11.77 12.12
N ALA A 469 4.03 -10.80 11.26
CA ALA A 469 5.42 -10.52 10.94
C ALA A 469 6.16 -9.94 12.16
N GLN A 470 7.34 -10.47 12.45
CA GLN A 470 8.24 -9.89 13.46
C GLN A 470 8.77 -8.50 13.05
N VAL A 471 8.87 -8.28 11.75
CA VAL A 471 9.24 -6.99 11.13
C VAL A 471 7.99 -6.45 10.45
N PHE A 472 7.54 -5.28 10.85
CA PHE A 472 6.46 -4.55 10.17
C PHE A 472 7.01 -3.26 9.62
N GLN A 473 6.71 -3.00 8.35
CA GLN A 473 7.06 -1.74 7.69
C GLN A 473 5.76 -1.04 7.24
N PRO A 474 5.70 0.29 7.27
CA PRO A 474 4.48 1.02 6.94
C PRO A 474 3.87 0.68 5.58
N TRP A 475 4.69 0.33 4.60
CA TRP A 475 4.23 -0.02 3.27
C TRP A 475 3.66 -1.44 3.13
N TYR A 476 3.81 -2.33 4.12
CA TYR A 476 3.24 -3.68 4.07
C TYR A 476 1.71 -3.68 3.95
N ILE A 477 1.05 -2.64 4.44
CA ILE A 477 -0.37 -2.42 4.22
C ILE A 477 -0.74 -2.41 2.74
N LEU A 478 0.13 -1.89 1.87
CA LEU A 478 -0.10 -1.81 0.44
C LEU A 478 -0.06 -3.17 -0.27
N TRP A 479 0.49 -4.23 0.36
CA TRP A 479 0.40 -5.60 -0.17
C TRP A 479 -1.01 -6.17 -0.10
N VAL A 480 -1.75 -5.75 0.91
CA VAL A 480 -3.06 -6.28 1.27
C VAL A 480 -4.20 -5.41 0.75
N LEU A 481 -4.01 -4.10 0.82
CA LEU A 481 -5.02 -3.10 0.47
C LEU A 481 -5.62 -3.28 -0.93
N PRO A 482 -4.84 -3.54 -2.01
CA PRO A 482 -5.40 -3.74 -3.34
C PRO A 482 -6.38 -4.91 -3.42
N LEU A 483 -6.08 -6.03 -2.75
CA LEU A 483 -6.92 -7.23 -2.78
C LEU A 483 -8.25 -7.00 -2.04
N PHE A 484 -8.24 -6.30 -0.91
CA PHE A 484 -9.48 -5.90 -0.23
C PHE A 484 -10.26 -4.87 -1.04
N ALA A 485 -9.60 -3.90 -1.67
CA ALA A 485 -10.24 -2.87 -2.45
C ALA A 485 -10.99 -3.43 -3.67
N ILE A 486 -10.40 -4.37 -4.39
CA ILE A 486 -11.05 -4.98 -5.58
C ILE A 486 -12.24 -5.88 -5.23
N VAL A 487 -12.36 -6.37 -4.01
CA VAL A 487 -13.55 -7.12 -3.55
C VAL A 487 -14.54 -6.28 -2.74
N GLY A 488 -14.24 -5.01 -2.50
CA GLY A 488 -15.14 -4.04 -1.89
C GLY A 488 -15.46 -4.28 -0.41
N VAL A 489 -14.52 -4.80 0.38
CA VAL A 489 -14.76 -5.19 1.79
C VAL A 489 -14.74 -4.02 2.78
N TRP A 490 -14.29 -2.83 2.39
CA TRP A 490 -14.16 -1.68 3.29
C TRP A 490 -15.50 -0.98 3.52
N ARG A 491 -16.00 -0.98 4.76
CA ARG A 491 -17.27 -0.34 5.16
C ARG A 491 -17.18 0.25 6.56
N GLY A 492 -17.87 1.38 6.76
CA GLY A 492 -18.06 1.98 8.07
C GLY A 492 -16.75 2.33 8.79
N TRP A 493 -16.61 1.89 10.04
CA TRP A 493 -15.44 2.17 10.87
C TRP A 493 -14.10 1.69 10.28
N ALA A 494 -14.12 0.62 9.47
CA ALA A 494 -12.91 0.11 8.82
C ALA A 494 -12.31 1.12 7.83
N SER A 495 -13.14 1.87 7.10
CA SER A 495 -12.66 2.94 6.22
C SER A 495 -12.02 4.07 7.01
N THR A 496 -12.62 4.45 8.13
CA THR A 496 -12.07 5.48 9.02
C THR A 496 -10.74 5.06 9.64
N LEU A 497 -10.68 3.80 10.10
CA LEU A 497 -9.44 3.24 10.63
C LEU A 497 -8.34 3.26 9.56
N LEU A 498 -8.68 2.97 8.31
CA LEU A 498 -7.73 3.06 7.21
C LEU A 498 -7.21 4.49 6.99
N TYR A 499 -8.10 5.51 7.01
CA TYR A 499 -7.66 6.91 6.86
C TYR A 499 -6.75 7.34 8.00
N LEU A 500 -7.10 6.97 9.24
CA LEU A 500 -6.28 7.20 10.42
C LEU A 500 -4.91 6.51 10.27
N LEU A 501 -4.93 5.23 9.91
CA LEU A 501 -3.72 4.43 9.77
C LEU A 501 -2.80 4.97 8.66
N VAL A 502 -3.36 5.36 7.51
CA VAL A 502 -2.59 6.01 6.44
C VAL A 502 -1.92 7.29 6.95
N THR A 503 -2.66 8.14 7.68
CA THR A 503 -2.11 9.39 8.19
C THR A 503 -1.01 9.15 9.23
N VAL A 504 -1.23 8.23 10.16
CA VAL A 504 -0.25 7.85 11.18
C VAL A 504 1.01 7.28 10.52
N LEU A 505 0.88 6.37 9.57
CA LEU A 505 2.03 5.74 8.91
C LEU A 505 2.81 6.72 8.01
N VAL A 506 2.16 7.76 7.46
CA VAL A 506 2.87 8.86 6.79
C VAL A 506 3.75 9.62 7.78
N VAL A 507 3.22 9.94 8.96
CA VAL A 507 3.98 10.65 10.02
C VAL A 507 5.10 9.75 10.55
N VAL A 508 4.82 8.49 10.87
CA VAL A 508 5.82 7.52 11.35
C VAL A 508 6.98 7.40 10.35
N GLY A 509 6.69 7.28 9.05
CA GLY A 509 7.73 7.17 8.04
C GLY A 509 8.65 8.39 7.98
N VAL A 510 8.09 9.60 8.13
CA VAL A 510 8.89 10.82 8.19
C VAL A 510 9.76 10.86 9.46
N VAL A 511 9.19 10.56 10.62
CA VAL A 511 9.89 10.64 11.91
C VAL A 511 11.03 9.63 12.00
N ASP A 512 10.81 8.42 11.51
CA ASP A 512 11.75 7.31 11.64
C ASP A 512 12.92 7.39 10.65
N GLN A 513 12.66 7.79 9.41
CA GLN A 513 13.57 7.61 8.28
C GLN A 513 14.26 8.91 7.80
N LEU A 514 14.54 9.85 8.71
CA LEU A 514 15.29 11.07 8.37
C LEU A 514 16.79 10.76 8.17
N ALA A 515 17.33 11.12 7.02
CA ALA A 515 18.77 11.08 6.76
C ALA A 515 19.41 12.41 7.15
N VAL A 516 20.07 12.45 8.29
CA VAL A 516 20.75 13.65 8.80
C VAL A 516 22.21 13.38 9.08
N SER A 517 23.03 14.42 9.03
CA SER A 517 24.46 14.36 9.36
C SER A 517 24.65 14.00 10.84
N GLN A 518 25.73 13.28 11.17
CA GLN A 518 25.98 12.73 12.52
C GLN A 518 26.04 13.79 13.64
N TRP A 519 26.48 15.03 13.33
CA TRP A 519 26.53 16.14 14.30
C TRP A 519 25.18 16.81 14.58
N ILE A 520 24.12 16.48 13.82
CA ILE A 520 22.79 17.02 14.05
C ILE A 520 22.06 16.10 15.02
N PRO A 521 21.59 16.60 16.18
CA PRO A 521 20.89 15.78 17.16
C PRO A 521 19.54 15.31 16.58
N ILE A 522 19.45 14.01 16.28
CA ILE A 522 18.27 13.44 15.61
C ILE A 522 17.03 13.39 16.52
N LEU A 523 17.20 13.22 17.84
CA LEU A 523 16.08 13.07 18.76
C LEU A 523 15.21 14.35 18.86
N PRO A 524 15.76 15.55 19.08
CA PRO A 524 14.97 16.78 19.03
C PRO A 524 14.25 16.97 17.70
N LEU A 525 14.88 16.63 16.58
CA LEU A 525 14.30 16.74 15.25
C LEU A 525 13.11 15.76 15.09
N ARG A 526 13.26 14.53 15.56
CA ARG A 526 12.19 13.52 15.58
C ARG A 526 11.04 13.95 16.47
N LEU A 527 11.29 14.49 17.66
CA LEU A 527 10.25 14.99 18.56
C LEU A 527 9.49 16.18 17.95
N LEU A 528 10.20 17.11 17.31
CA LEU A 528 9.58 18.24 16.60
C LEU A 528 8.67 17.75 15.46
N THR A 529 9.18 16.87 14.61
CA THR A 529 8.41 16.33 13.47
C THR A 529 7.23 15.48 13.93
N ALA A 530 7.38 14.67 14.98
CA ALA A 530 6.30 13.91 15.60
C ALA A 530 5.23 14.84 16.19
N GLY A 531 5.64 15.90 16.89
CA GLY A 531 4.71 16.91 17.43
C GLY A 531 3.90 17.60 16.34
N ILE A 532 4.55 18.06 15.27
CA ILE A 532 3.86 18.67 14.11
C ILE A 532 2.93 17.63 13.44
N GLY A 533 3.39 16.40 13.30
CA GLY A 533 2.60 15.30 12.74
C GLY A 533 1.34 15.04 13.56
N LEU A 534 1.45 14.98 14.89
CA LEU A 534 0.33 14.79 15.80
C LEU A 534 -0.67 15.96 15.74
N ILE A 535 -0.17 17.21 15.78
CA ILE A 535 -1.00 18.39 15.62
C ILE A 535 -1.74 18.35 14.29
N GLY A 536 -1.03 18.04 13.19
CA GLY A 536 -1.64 17.92 11.87
C GLY A 536 -2.72 16.85 11.81
N LEU A 537 -2.49 15.69 12.42
CA LEU A 537 -3.49 14.61 12.55
C LEU A 537 -4.74 15.11 13.30
N ILE A 538 -4.55 15.76 14.44
CA ILE A 538 -5.65 16.35 15.23
C ILE A 538 -6.42 17.38 14.40
N VAL A 539 -5.72 18.25 13.67
CA VAL A 539 -6.35 19.24 12.78
C VAL A 539 -7.18 18.55 11.70
N LEU A 540 -6.65 17.56 11.01
CA LEU A 540 -7.36 16.82 9.95
C LEU A 540 -8.60 16.08 10.48
N MET A 541 -8.53 15.54 11.70
CA MET A 541 -9.62 14.75 12.28
C MET A 541 -10.74 15.61 12.90
N PHE A 542 -10.38 16.73 13.54
CA PHE A 542 -11.33 17.45 14.41
C PHE A 542 -11.57 18.89 13.97
N PHE A 543 -10.57 19.59 13.47
CA PHE A 543 -10.64 21.03 13.22
C PHE A 543 -10.86 21.38 11.74
N ASP A 544 -10.29 20.66 10.78
CA ASP A 544 -10.59 20.92 9.35
C ASP A 544 -12.04 20.53 9.05
N PRO A 545 -12.93 21.52 8.78
CA PRO A 545 -14.37 21.30 8.63
C PRO A 545 -14.70 20.34 7.48
N LEU A 546 -13.75 20.10 6.59
CA LEU A 546 -13.92 19.30 5.39
C LEU A 546 -13.42 17.87 5.61
N THR A 547 -12.19 17.69 6.07
CA THR A 547 -11.63 16.34 6.27
C THR A 547 -12.21 15.63 7.48
N ARG A 548 -12.61 16.33 8.55
CA ARG A 548 -13.26 15.72 9.73
C ARG A 548 -14.50 14.88 9.39
N ARG A 549 -15.16 15.16 8.26
CA ARG A 549 -16.32 14.38 7.79
C ARG A 549 -15.96 12.96 7.34
N ALA A 550 -14.70 12.71 7.05
CA ALA A 550 -14.20 11.36 6.73
C ALA A 550 -14.01 10.51 7.98
N PHE A 551 -13.96 11.14 9.18
CA PHE A 551 -13.78 10.48 10.46
C PHE A 551 -15.10 10.45 11.22
N PRO A 552 -15.49 9.38 11.96
CA PRO A 552 -16.74 9.32 12.68
C PRO A 552 -16.72 10.35 13.79
N GLN A 553 -17.72 11.19 13.81
CA GLN A 553 -18.04 11.99 14.98
C GLN A 553 -18.98 11.15 15.84
N THR A 554 -18.67 10.98 17.12
CA THR A 554 -19.63 10.49 18.09
C THR A 554 -20.89 11.34 17.94
N LYS A 555 -21.99 10.75 17.46
CA LYS A 555 -23.29 11.36 17.61
C LYS A 555 -23.46 11.59 19.10
N LYS A 556 -23.39 12.85 19.55
CA LYS A 556 -24.07 13.21 20.80
C LYS A 556 -25.53 12.84 20.54
N THR A 557 -25.98 11.74 21.09
CA THR A 557 -27.38 11.50 21.37
C THR A 557 -27.80 12.66 22.28
N VAL A 558 -28.39 13.67 21.64
CA VAL A 558 -29.21 14.61 22.39
C VAL A 558 -30.50 13.85 22.61
N ASP A 559 -30.50 13.01 23.66
CA ASP A 559 -31.72 12.55 24.28
C ASP A 559 -32.30 13.77 25.00
N ALA A 560 -33.34 14.31 24.41
CA ALA A 560 -34.30 15.17 25.06
C ALA A 560 -35.68 14.58 24.86
#